data_fa41f4310aa317ccfe2272ded382b6c0
#
_entry.id   fa41f4310aa317ccfe2272ded382b6c0
#
_cell.length_a   1.000
_cell.length_b   1.000
_cell.length_c   1.000
_cell.angle_alpha   90.00
_cell.angle_beta   90.00
_cell.angle_gamma   90.00
#
_symmetry.space_group_name_H-M   'P 1'
#
loop_
_entity.id
_entity.type
_entity.pdbx_description
1 polymer ?
#
loop_
_entity_poly.entity_id
_entity_poly.type
_entity_poly.pdbx_seq_one_letter_code
_entity_poly.pdbx_strand_id
1 'polypeptide(L)'
;MIVVRYADDLVAGFQHRADAERLLRDFQERLAKFGLEVHPEKTRLIEFGRFAASDRRKRGQGKPETFTFLGFTHFCGTNSRGQFVVWRHTAAKRMRAKLRVIQQELRRMMHEPVALVGAWLKRVVEGYYQYHAVPGNLSVLSRFRERLCRYWRHVLRRRSQRRKPDWDRLRPIFERWIPRPRTLHPYPDVRFDARIRGRSRMR
;
A
#
# COMPACT_ATOMS: atom_id res chain seq x y z
N MET A 1 -14.96 3.37 -20.48
CA MET A 1 -14.37 2.20 -19.76
C MET A 1 -12.89 2.42 -19.57
N ILE A 2 -12.36 2.13 -18.39
CA ILE A 2 -10.92 2.10 -18.08
C ILE A 2 -10.59 0.70 -17.60
N VAL A 3 -9.56 0.07 -18.18
CA VAL A 3 -9.13 -1.27 -17.77
C VAL A 3 -7.66 -1.22 -17.38
N VAL A 4 -7.34 -1.76 -16.21
CA VAL A 4 -5.98 -1.93 -15.71
C VAL A 4 -5.77 -3.41 -15.41
N ARG A 5 -4.82 -4.02 -16.08
CA ARG A 5 -4.46 -5.43 -15.88
C ARG A 5 -3.01 -5.57 -15.46
N TYR A 6 -2.76 -6.45 -14.53
CA TYR A 6 -1.43 -6.89 -14.13
C TYR A 6 -1.45 -8.40 -13.86
N ALA A 7 -0.83 -9.15 -14.74
CA ALA A 7 -0.91 -10.62 -14.78
C ALA A 7 -2.37 -11.11 -14.78
N ASP A 8 -2.79 -11.82 -13.75
CA ASP A 8 -4.15 -12.33 -13.49
C ASP A 8 -5.06 -11.32 -12.76
N ASP A 9 -4.50 -10.28 -12.14
CA ASP A 9 -5.27 -9.24 -11.48
C ASP A 9 -5.81 -8.21 -12.49
N LEU A 10 -7.13 -7.94 -12.47
CA LEU A 10 -7.83 -7.01 -13.33
C LEU A 10 -8.67 -6.02 -12.51
N VAL A 11 -8.62 -4.74 -12.89
CA VAL A 11 -9.56 -3.71 -12.41
C VAL A 11 -10.16 -3.01 -13.61
N ALA A 12 -11.48 -3.03 -13.73
CA ALA A 12 -12.22 -2.32 -14.78
C ALA A 12 -13.14 -1.26 -14.16
N GLY A 13 -13.10 -0.04 -14.69
CA GLY A 13 -13.91 1.09 -14.24
C GLY A 13 -14.90 1.52 -15.30
N PHE A 14 -16.16 1.74 -14.88
CA PHE A 14 -17.27 2.15 -15.73
C PHE A 14 -17.99 3.36 -15.15
N GLN A 15 -18.69 4.11 -16.00
CA GLN A 15 -19.57 5.21 -15.57
C GLN A 15 -20.91 4.69 -15.10
N HIS A 16 -21.43 3.64 -15.75
CA HIS A 16 -22.74 3.05 -15.44
C HIS A 16 -22.59 1.63 -14.92
N ARG A 17 -23.36 1.29 -13.92
CA ARG A 17 -23.38 -0.02 -13.29
C ARG A 17 -23.76 -1.14 -14.27
N ALA A 18 -24.75 -0.87 -15.13
CA ALA A 18 -25.22 -1.83 -16.14
C ALA A 18 -24.09 -2.30 -17.09
N ASP A 19 -23.17 -1.40 -17.45
CA ASP A 19 -22.03 -1.74 -18.30
C ASP A 19 -21.03 -2.63 -17.58
N ALA A 20 -20.82 -2.39 -16.28
CA ALA A 20 -19.94 -3.22 -15.47
C ALA A 20 -20.53 -4.63 -15.27
N GLU A 21 -21.83 -4.74 -15.04
CA GLU A 21 -22.54 -6.03 -14.92
C GLU A 21 -22.53 -6.79 -16.24
N ARG A 22 -22.70 -6.10 -17.37
CA ARG A 22 -22.59 -6.70 -18.70
C ARG A 22 -21.19 -7.27 -18.93
N LEU A 23 -20.14 -6.45 -18.73
CA LEU A 23 -18.78 -6.93 -18.90
C LEU A 23 -18.50 -8.15 -18.01
N LEU A 24 -18.98 -8.15 -16.78
CA LEU A 24 -18.73 -9.29 -15.88
C LEU A 24 -19.35 -10.58 -16.43
N ARG A 25 -20.58 -10.53 -16.94
CA ARG A 25 -21.23 -11.69 -17.58
C ARG A 25 -20.47 -12.14 -18.82
N ASP A 26 -20.20 -11.21 -19.77
CA ASP A 26 -19.52 -11.51 -21.02
C ASP A 26 -18.12 -12.10 -20.75
N PHE A 27 -17.44 -11.60 -19.72
CA PHE A 27 -16.13 -12.08 -19.31
C PHE A 27 -16.20 -13.49 -18.71
N GLN A 28 -17.20 -13.79 -17.89
CA GLN A 28 -17.43 -15.13 -17.33
C GLN A 28 -17.74 -16.13 -18.44
N GLU A 29 -18.64 -15.79 -19.37
CA GLU A 29 -18.96 -16.63 -20.53
C GLU A 29 -17.73 -16.87 -21.43
N ARG A 30 -16.92 -15.83 -21.63
CA ARG A 30 -15.68 -15.95 -22.42
C ARG A 30 -14.69 -16.89 -21.76
N LEU A 31 -14.47 -16.78 -20.47
CA LEU A 31 -13.56 -17.65 -19.72
C LEU A 31 -14.03 -19.10 -19.71
N ALA A 32 -15.32 -19.33 -19.55
CA ALA A 32 -15.93 -20.66 -19.55
C ALA A 32 -15.62 -21.43 -20.85
N LYS A 33 -15.56 -20.74 -22.02
CA LYS A 33 -15.17 -21.35 -23.31
C LYS A 33 -13.75 -21.91 -23.32
N PHE A 34 -12.89 -21.49 -22.40
CA PHE A 34 -11.51 -21.97 -22.23
C PHE A 34 -11.33 -22.83 -20.98
N GLY A 35 -12.41 -23.27 -20.34
CA GLY A 35 -12.36 -24.02 -19.08
C GLY A 35 -11.82 -23.22 -17.90
N LEU A 36 -11.89 -21.87 -17.96
CA LEU A 36 -11.43 -20.96 -16.92
C LEU A 36 -12.63 -20.35 -16.19
N GLU A 37 -12.47 -20.09 -14.91
CA GLU A 37 -13.48 -19.45 -14.08
C GLU A 37 -12.94 -18.19 -13.38
N VAL A 38 -13.84 -17.22 -13.17
CA VAL A 38 -13.56 -16.05 -12.35
C VAL A 38 -13.64 -16.46 -10.89
N HIS A 39 -12.65 -16.13 -10.08
CA HIS A 39 -12.63 -16.48 -8.67
C HIS A 39 -13.76 -15.73 -7.91
N PRO A 40 -14.78 -16.43 -7.38
CA PRO A 40 -16.01 -15.79 -6.88
C PRO A 40 -15.76 -14.86 -5.69
N GLU A 41 -14.92 -15.25 -4.74
CA GLU A 41 -14.63 -14.42 -3.56
C GLU A 41 -13.74 -13.20 -3.82
N LYS A 42 -12.96 -13.22 -4.91
CA LYS A 42 -12.05 -12.12 -5.25
C LYS A 42 -12.64 -11.16 -6.27
N THR A 43 -13.60 -11.62 -7.07
CA THR A 43 -14.26 -10.78 -8.07
C THR A 43 -15.44 -10.05 -7.44
N ARG A 44 -15.39 -8.73 -7.48
CA ARG A 44 -16.38 -7.88 -6.82
C ARG A 44 -16.77 -6.72 -7.71
N LEU A 45 -18.08 -6.46 -7.80
CA LEU A 45 -18.62 -5.23 -8.33
C LEU A 45 -18.78 -4.25 -7.17
N ILE A 46 -18.11 -3.11 -7.23
CA ILE A 46 -18.12 -2.11 -6.16
C ILE A 46 -18.52 -0.72 -6.69
N GLU A 47 -19.15 0.07 -5.84
CA GLU A 47 -19.43 1.46 -6.12
C GLU A 47 -18.26 2.33 -5.67
N PHE A 48 -17.56 2.91 -6.65
CA PHE A 48 -16.30 3.64 -6.43
C PHE A 48 -16.23 4.89 -7.33
N GLY A 49 -15.64 5.97 -6.86
CA GLY A 49 -15.41 7.16 -7.66
C GLY A 49 -15.89 8.45 -7.01
N ARG A 50 -15.85 9.53 -7.79
CA ARG A 50 -16.12 10.91 -7.31
C ARG A 50 -17.47 11.05 -6.63
N PHE A 51 -18.49 10.42 -7.17
CA PHE A 51 -19.88 10.57 -6.72
C PHE A 51 -20.30 9.47 -5.72
N ALA A 52 -19.54 8.41 -5.58
CA ALA A 52 -19.90 7.27 -4.73
C ALA A 52 -20.22 7.65 -3.27
N ALA A 53 -19.50 8.63 -2.70
CA ALA A 53 -19.75 9.08 -1.33
C ALA A 53 -21.08 9.85 -1.19
N SER A 54 -21.41 10.72 -2.16
CA SER A 54 -22.66 11.50 -2.17
C SER A 54 -23.88 10.61 -2.44
N ASP A 55 -23.75 9.69 -3.39
CA ASP A 55 -24.86 8.83 -3.81
C ASP A 55 -25.20 7.78 -2.75
N ARG A 56 -24.16 7.21 -2.11
CA ARG A 56 -24.36 6.32 -0.97
C ARG A 56 -25.01 7.04 0.23
N ARG A 57 -24.59 8.29 0.50
CA ARG A 57 -25.22 9.11 1.56
C ARG A 57 -26.70 9.37 1.29
N LYS A 58 -27.08 9.72 0.06
CA LYS A 58 -28.49 9.92 -0.34
C LYS A 58 -29.34 8.68 -0.12
N ARG A 59 -28.76 7.50 -0.23
CA ARG A 59 -29.42 6.21 0.01
C ARG A 59 -29.30 5.69 1.46
N GLY A 60 -28.79 6.52 2.39
CA GLY A 60 -28.58 6.09 3.79
C GLY A 60 -27.51 5.02 3.99
N GLN A 61 -26.64 4.83 2.99
CA GLN A 61 -25.56 3.83 3.03
C GLN A 61 -24.28 4.43 3.62
N GLY A 62 -23.38 3.56 4.11
CA GLY A 62 -22.09 3.97 4.67
C GLY A 62 -21.10 4.49 3.63
N LYS A 63 -19.84 4.64 4.05
CA LYS A 63 -18.75 5.11 3.19
C LYS A 63 -18.60 4.25 1.93
N PRO A 64 -18.04 4.81 0.83
CA PRO A 64 -17.72 4.06 -0.37
C PRO A 64 -16.86 2.84 -0.06
N GLU A 65 -17.03 1.80 -0.84
CA GLU A 65 -16.23 0.59 -0.72
C GLU A 65 -14.77 0.84 -1.08
N THR A 66 -13.94 -0.07 -0.67
CA THR A 66 -12.50 -0.06 -0.95
C THR A 66 -12.11 -1.34 -1.67
N PHE A 67 -11.06 -1.29 -2.47
CA PHE A 67 -10.50 -2.48 -3.08
C PHE A 67 -8.97 -2.52 -2.91
N THR A 68 -8.43 -3.74 -2.94
CA THR A 68 -6.98 -3.94 -2.87
C THR A 68 -6.47 -4.38 -4.24
N PHE A 69 -5.49 -3.63 -4.75
CA PHE A 69 -4.83 -3.92 -6.03
C PHE A 69 -3.33 -3.64 -5.90
N LEU A 70 -2.50 -4.55 -6.41
CA LEU A 70 -1.03 -4.46 -6.35
C LEU A 70 -0.47 -4.12 -4.96
N GLY A 71 -1.06 -4.68 -3.91
CA GLY A 71 -0.57 -4.48 -2.54
C GLY A 71 -0.98 -3.17 -1.88
N PHE A 72 -1.83 -2.38 -2.52
CA PHE A 72 -2.41 -1.17 -1.98
C PHE A 72 -3.91 -1.28 -1.85
N THR A 73 -4.46 -0.76 -0.76
CA THR A 73 -5.89 -0.51 -0.60
C THR A 73 -6.21 0.85 -1.18
N HIS A 74 -7.12 0.88 -2.15
CA HIS A 74 -7.63 2.09 -2.80
C HIS A 74 -8.94 2.51 -2.16
N PHE A 75 -9.11 3.81 -1.90
CA PHE A 75 -10.31 4.37 -1.32
C PHE A 75 -10.58 5.80 -1.79
N CYS A 76 -11.85 6.15 -1.83
CA CYS A 76 -12.31 7.48 -2.19
C CYS A 76 -12.04 8.47 -1.05
N GLY A 77 -11.56 9.66 -1.38
CA GLY A 77 -11.34 10.74 -0.43
C GLY A 77 -11.21 12.10 -1.10
N THR A 78 -10.86 13.09 -0.30
CA THR A 78 -10.60 14.45 -0.78
C THR A 78 -9.21 14.91 -0.35
N ASN A 79 -8.59 15.79 -1.14
CA ASN A 79 -7.36 16.47 -0.76
C ASN A 79 -7.66 17.69 0.13
N SER A 80 -6.64 18.43 0.55
CA SER A 80 -6.76 19.65 1.35
C SER A 80 -7.54 20.78 0.68
N ARG A 81 -7.70 20.72 -0.65
CA ARG A 81 -8.48 21.68 -1.45
C ARG A 81 -9.93 21.20 -1.69
N GLY A 82 -10.39 20.13 -1.02
CA GLY A 82 -11.71 19.55 -1.22
C GLY A 82 -11.91 18.79 -2.54
N GLN A 83 -10.89 18.64 -3.37
CA GLN A 83 -10.99 17.92 -4.63
C GLN A 83 -10.96 16.42 -4.41
N PHE A 84 -11.75 15.68 -5.19
CA PHE A 84 -11.77 14.22 -5.15
C PHE A 84 -10.39 13.63 -5.50
N VAL A 85 -9.95 12.68 -4.69
CA VAL A 85 -8.71 11.92 -4.89
C VAL A 85 -8.94 10.46 -4.56
N VAL A 86 -8.35 9.58 -5.35
CA VAL A 86 -8.21 8.17 -5.00
C VAL A 86 -6.94 7.99 -4.19
N TRP A 87 -7.11 7.75 -2.89
CA TRP A 87 -6.00 7.48 -1.99
C TRP A 87 -5.55 6.03 -2.11
N ARG A 88 -4.25 5.80 -1.86
CA ARG A 88 -3.62 4.48 -1.88
C ARG A 88 -2.82 4.29 -0.61
N HIS A 89 -3.26 3.38 0.23
CA HIS A 89 -2.50 2.97 1.42
C HIS A 89 -1.98 1.55 1.25
N THR A 90 -0.80 1.26 1.75
CA THR A 90 -0.30 -0.12 1.80
C THR A 90 -1.34 -1.03 2.45
N ALA A 91 -1.68 -2.12 1.81
CA ALA A 91 -2.66 -3.07 2.32
C ALA A 91 -2.24 -3.58 3.71
N ALA A 92 -3.14 -3.45 4.70
CA ALA A 92 -2.85 -3.73 6.10
C ALA A 92 -2.36 -5.18 6.32
N LYS A 93 -2.90 -6.15 5.57
CA LYS A 93 -2.48 -7.56 5.61
C LYS A 93 -1.01 -7.70 5.21
N ARG A 94 -0.58 -7.04 4.10
CA ARG A 94 0.81 -7.08 3.64
C ARG A 94 1.78 -6.40 4.62
N MET A 95 1.39 -5.23 5.14
CA MET A 95 2.21 -4.54 6.15
C MET A 95 2.39 -5.39 7.41
N ARG A 96 1.31 -6.00 7.92
CA ARG A 96 1.39 -6.89 9.09
C ARG A 96 2.27 -8.11 8.84
N ALA A 97 2.15 -8.73 7.66
CA ALA A 97 2.99 -9.87 7.28
C ALA A 97 4.47 -9.49 7.25
N LYS A 98 4.82 -8.36 6.60
CA LYS A 98 6.22 -7.87 6.56
C LYS A 98 6.75 -7.55 7.95
N LEU A 99 5.96 -6.88 8.80
CA LEU A 99 6.35 -6.58 10.19
C LEU A 99 6.59 -7.84 11.02
N ARG A 100 5.79 -8.88 10.81
CA ARG A 100 5.95 -10.18 11.49
C ARG A 100 7.28 -10.83 11.11
N VAL A 101 7.61 -10.88 9.83
CA VAL A 101 8.90 -11.40 9.35
C VAL A 101 10.07 -10.64 9.97
N ILE A 102 10.03 -9.31 9.95
CA ILE A 102 11.09 -8.48 10.54
C ILE A 102 11.19 -8.73 12.05
N GLN A 103 10.07 -8.87 12.75
CA GLN A 103 10.06 -9.15 14.19
C GLN A 103 10.70 -10.51 14.51
N GLN A 104 10.45 -11.52 13.70
CA GLN A 104 11.07 -12.85 13.84
C GLN A 104 12.59 -12.76 13.63
N GLU A 105 13.04 -12.10 12.56
CA GLU A 105 14.46 -11.92 12.29
C GLU A 105 15.19 -11.10 13.37
N LEU A 106 14.57 -10.05 13.88
CA LEU A 106 15.10 -9.27 14.99
C LEU A 106 15.29 -10.12 16.26
N ARG A 107 14.41 -11.10 16.50
CA ARG A 107 14.55 -12.03 17.62
C ARG A 107 15.72 -13.00 17.37
N ARG A 108 15.84 -13.52 16.14
CA ARG A 108 16.94 -14.41 15.76
C ARG A 108 18.30 -13.72 15.89
N MET A 109 18.38 -12.45 15.47
CA MET A 109 19.58 -11.63 15.55
C MET A 109 19.77 -10.94 16.91
N MET A 110 19.09 -11.38 17.96
CA MET A 110 19.06 -10.66 19.24
C MET A 110 20.45 -10.44 19.85
N HIS A 111 21.40 -11.36 19.64
CA HIS A 111 22.75 -11.29 20.21
C HIS A 111 23.79 -10.71 19.23
N GLU A 112 23.41 -10.46 17.98
CA GLU A 112 24.30 -9.90 16.97
C GLU A 112 24.70 -8.44 17.28
N PRO A 113 25.85 -7.96 16.79
CA PRO A 113 26.25 -6.56 16.94
C PRO A 113 25.17 -5.59 16.44
N VAL A 114 24.95 -4.51 17.19
CA VAL A 114 23.90 -3.50 16.86
C VAL A 114 24.09 -2.92 15.46
N ALA A 115 25.36 -2.71 15.04
CA ALA A 115 25.65 -2.19 13.71
C ALA A 115 25.26 -3.18 12.60
N LEU A 116 25.44 -4.47 12.79
CA LEU A 116 25.07 -5.50 11.84
C LEU A 116 23.53 -5.58 11.69
N VAL A 117 22.81 -5.64 12.81
CA VAL A 117 21.34 -5.62 12.82
C VAL A 117 20.81 -4.34 12.18
N GLY A 118 21.43 -3.19 12.51
CA GLY A 118 21.08 -1.90 11.95
C GLY A 118 21.25 -1.82 10.44
N ALA A 119 22.38 -2.29 9.92
CA ALA A 119 22.65 -2.33 8.48
C ALA A 119 21.65 -3.22 7.73
N TRP A 120 21.31 -4.37 8.30
CA TRP A 120 20.27 -5.24 7.75
C TRP A 120 18.89 -4.55 7.76
N LEU A 121 18.48 -3.94 8.89
CA LEU A 121 17.22 -3.21 8.99
C LEU A 121 17.12 -2.08 7.96
N LYS A 122 18.21 -1.30 7.80
CA LYS A 122 18.25 -0.21 6.82
C LYS A 122 17.95 -0.71 5.42
N ARG A 123 18.62 -1.77 4.96
CA ARG A 123 18.38 -2.38 3.63
C ARG A 123 16.93 -2.86 3.47
N VAL A 124 16.38 -3.52 4.48
CA VAL A 124 15.00 -4.03 4.47
C VAL A 124 13.99 -2.89 4.39
N VAL A 125 14.21 -1.81 5.13
CA VAL A 125 13.30 -0.64 5.16
C VAL A 125 13.40 0.16 3.87
N GLU A 126 14.61 0.39 3.36
CA GLU A 126 14.81 1.07 2.06
C GLU A 126 14.14 0.29 0.92
N GLY A 127 14.34 -1.02 0.85
CA GLY A 127 13.67 -1.87 -0.14
C GLY A 127 12.14 -1.83 -0.02
N TYR A 128 11.61 -1.78 1.21
CA TYR A 128 10.18 -1.63 1.43
C TYR A 128 9.66 -0.26 0.97
N TYR A 129 10.41 0.81 1.19
CA TYR A 129 10.05 2.15 0.75
C TYR A 129 10.11 2.32 -0.77
N GLN A 130 11.05 1.64 -1.46
CA GLN A 130 11.13 1.68 -2.92
C GLN A 130 9.80 1.30 -3.60
N TYR A 131 9.06 0.39 -3.02
CA TYR A 131 7.75 -0.01 -3.55
C TYR A 131 6.60 0.83 -2.98
N HIS A 132 6.62 1.09 -1.67
CA HIS A 132 5.46 1.61 -0.95
C HIS A 132 5.45 3.14 -0.76
N ALA A 133 6.54 3.86 -1.08
CA ALA A 133 6.63 5.30 -0.86
C ALA A 133 5.95 6.13 -1.95
N VAL A 134 4.70 5.81 -2.22
CA VAL A 134 3.82 6.53 -3.15
C VAL A 134 3.14 7.72 -2.48
N PRO A 135 2.73 8.75 -3.24
CA PRO A 135 1.96 9.87 -2.72
C PRO A 135 0.72 9.41 -1.95
N GLY A 136 0.47 10.03 -0.80
CA GLY A 136 -0.64 9.69 0.10
C GLY A 136 -0.38 8.56 1.08
N ASN A 137 0.73 7.80 0.96
CA ASN A 137 1.03 6.65 1.84
C ASN A 137 2.00 6.95 2.99
N LEU A 138 2.50 8.17 3.12
CA LEU A 138 3.52 8.52 4.13
C LEU A 138 3.09 8.23 5.56
N SER A 139 1.82 8.48 5.91
CA SER A 139 1.29 8.21 7.25
C SER A 139 1.34 6.71 7.61
N VAL A 140 1.11 5.84 6.62
CA VAL A 140 1.21 4.39 6.79
C VAL A 140 2.66 3.95 6.97
N LEU A 141 3.58 4.53 6.19
CA LEU A 141 5.02 4.26 6.30
C LEU A 141 5.60 4.79 7.62
N SER A 142 5.14 5.93 8.13
CA SER A 142 5.51 6.44 9.45
C SER A 142 5.10 5.45 10.55
N ARG A 143 3.86 4.94 10.51
CA ARG A 143 3.40 3.90 11.43
C ARG A 143 4.19 2.59 11.31
N PHE A 144 4.59 2.23 10.07
CA PHE A 144 5.48 1.08 9.86
C PHE A 144 6.84 1.29 10.56
N ARG A 145 7.48 2.45 10.36
CA ARG A 145 8.73 2.84 11.01
C ARG A 145 8.62 2.80 12.55
N GLU A 146 7.59 3.40 13.11
CA GLU A 146 7.36 3.39 14.56
C GLU A 146 7.27 1.97 15.12
N ARG A 147 6.54 1.08 14.44
CA ARG A 147 6.44 -0.32 14.87
C ARG A 147 7.80 -1.03 14.83
N LEU A 148 8.62 -0.76 13.82
CA LEU A 148 9.97 -1.30 13.75
C LEU A 148 10.84 -0.79 14.90
N CYS A 149 10.81 0.49 15.21
CA CYS A 149 11.53 1.07 16.35
C CYS A 149 11.09 0.41 17.67
N ARG A 150 9.77 0.18 17.86
CA ARG A 150 9.26 -0.51 19.05
C ARG A 150 9.73 -1.96 19.12
N TYR A 151 9.73 -2.69 18.00
CA TYR A 151 10.19 -4.09 17.96
C TYR A 151 11.71 -4.17 18.26
N TRP A 152 12.50 -3.32 17.63
CA TRP A 152 13.95 -3.32 17.88
C TRP A 152 14.28 -2.87 19.29
N ARG A 153 13.61 -1.86 19.82
CA ARG A 153 13.72 -1.49 21.24
C ARG A 153 13.44 -2.67 22.16
N HIS A 154 12.36 -3.41 21.90
CA HIS A 154 12.03 -4.60 22.70
C HIS A 154 13.16 -5.62 22.69
N VAL A 155 13.75 -5.91 21.55
CA VAL A 155 14.86 -6.83 21.40
C VAL A 155 16.11 -6.30 22.15
N LEU A 156 16.47 -5.02 21.95
CA LEU A 156 17.63 -4.41 22.61
C LEU A 156 17.50 -4.40 24.14
N ARG A 157 16.31 -4.21 24.66
CA ARG A 157 16.05 -4.25 26.13
C ARG A 157 16.18 -5.65 26.71
N ARG A 158 16.05 -6.70 25.92
CA ARG A 158 16.21 -8.09 26.38
C ARG A 158 17.66 -8.56 26.41
N ARG A 159 18.59 -7.82 25.79
CA ARG A 159 20.01 -8.16 25.73
C ARG A 159 20.73 -8.03 27.08
N SER A 160 20.22 -7.19 27.98
CA SER A 160 20.81 -6.97 29.29
C SER A 160 19.73 -6.91 30.37
N GLN A 161 19.95 -7.62 31.44
CA GLN A 161 19.09 -7.57 32.62
C GLN A 161 19.42 -6.37 33.52
N ARG A 162 20.68 -5.92 33.52
CA ARG A 162 21.16 -4.87 34.43
C ARG A 162 20.76 -3.46 34.00
N ARG A 163 20.70 -3.15 32.72
CA ARG A 163 20.39 -1.79 32.23
C ARG A 163 19.46 -1.86 31.01
N LYS A 164 18.21 -1.47 31.21
CA LYS A 164 17.22 -1.39 30.12
C LYS A 164 17.31 0.00 29.50
N PRO A 165 17.83 0.14 28.25
CA PRO A 165 17.93 1.46 27.63
C PRO A 165 16.52 2.06 27.44
N ASP A 166 16.41 3.34 27.75
CA ASP A 166 15.21 4.14 27.52
C ASP A 166 15.07 4.55 26.03
N TRP A 167 14.01 5.28 25.72
CA TRP A 167 13.78 5.70 24.35
C TRP A 167 14.81 6.70 23.85
N ASP A 168 15.24 7.64 24.69
CA ASP A 168 16.13 8.72 24.29
C ASP A 168 17.54 8.21 23.97
N ARG A 169 18.03 7.24 24.72
CA ARG A 169 19.29 6.54 24.41
C ARG A 169 19.28 5.75 23.11
N LEU A 170 18.12 5.22 22.73
CA LEU A 170 17.98 4.43 21.51
C LEU A 170 17.65 5.28 20.28
N ARG A 171 17.15 6.51 20.47
CA ARG A 171 16.80 7.42 19.38
C ARG A 171 17.92 7.61 18.35
N PRO A 172 19.18 7.90 18.71
CA PRO A 172 20.28 8.03 17.74
C PRO A 172 20.50 6.75 16.92
N ILE A 173 20.35 5.58 17.54
CA ILE A 173 20.47 4.29 16.84
C ILE A 173 19.35 4.14 15.81
N PHE A 174 18.10 4.46 16.17
CA PHE A 174 16.97 4.37 15.26
C PHE A 174 17.06 5.39 14.11
N GLU A 175 17.50 6.62 14.39
CA GLU A 175 17.67 7.63 13.34
C GLU A 175 18.79 7.24 12.35
N ARG A 176 19.86 6.63 12.84
CA ARG A 176 20.96 6.15 11.99
C ARG A 176 20.54 4.99 11.07
N TRP A 177 19.75 4.04 11.58
CA TRP A 177 19.55 2.75 10.92
C TRP A 177 18.15 2.53 10.34
N ILE A 178 17.12 3.26 10.80
CA ILE A 178 15.76 3.15 10.30
C ILE A 178 15.39 4.47 9.63
N PRO A 179 15.55 4.60 8.30
CA PRO A 179 15.34 5.86 7.60
C PRO A 179 13.91 6.37 7.77
N ARG A 180 13.76 7.69 7.81
CA ARG A 180 12.45 8.33 7.79
C ARG A 180 11.81 8.15 6.43
N PRO A 181 10.50 7.86 6.36
CA PRO A 181 9.82 7.74 5.08
C PRO A 181 9.73 9.09 4.37
N ARG A 182 9.90 9.04 3.07
CA ARG A 182 9.67 10.16 2.15
C ARG A 182 8.99 9.64 0.89
N THR A 183 8.28 10.48 0.18
CA THR A 183 7.70 10.10 -1.12
C THR A 183 8.82 9.91 -2.14
N LEU A 184 8.89 8.72 -2.75
CA LEU A 184 9.91 8.38 -3.74
C LEU A 184 9.33 8.34 -5.17
N HIS A 185 8.02 8.32 -5.32
CA HIS A 185 7.36 8.25 -6.61
C HIS A 185 6.62 9.55 -6.90
N PRO A 186 6.59 10.01 -8.16
CA PRO A 186 5.81 11.16 -8.55
C PRO A 186 4.31 10.89 -8.41
N TYR A 187 3.51 11.95 -8.38
CA TYR A 187 2.06 11.82 -8.49
C TYR A 187 1.67 11.19 -9.84
N PRO A 188 0.55 10.45 -9.91
CA PRO A 188 0.15 9.74 -11.13
C PRO A 188 -0.08 10.66 -12.33
N ASP A 189 -0.65 11.84 -12.11
CA ASP A 189 -0.85 12.90 -13.11
C ASP A 189 0.48 13.35 -13.73
N VAL A 190 1.47 13.69 -12.92
CA VAL A 190 2.81 14.07 -13.37
C VAL A 190 3.46 12.95 -14.21
N ARG A 191 3.27 11.70 -13.79
CA ARG A 191 3.80 10.53 -14.52
C ARG A 191 3.07 10.28 -15.83
N PHE A 192 1.78 10.58 -15.89
CA PHE A 192 0.96 10.45 -17.07
C PHE A 192 1.33 11.51 -18.11
N ASP A 193 1.46 12.77 -17.71
CA ASP A 193 1.87 13.87 -18.58
C ASP A 193 3.26 13.66 -19.21
N ALA A 194 4.22 13.14 -18.44
CA ALA A 194 5.55 12.82 -18.95
C ALA A 194 5.51 11.74 -20.05
N ARG A 195 4.61 10.76 -19.95
CA ARG A 195 4.42 9.71 -20.97
C ARG A 195 3.75 10.23 -22.24
N ILE A 196 2.77 11.11 -22.12
CA ILE A 196 2.06 11.68 -23.28
C ILE A 196 2.99 12.64 -24.04
N ARG A 197 3.69 13.53 -23.33
CA ARG A 197 4.63 14.47 -23.94
C ARG A 197 5.80 13.77 -24.63
N GLY A 198 6.26 12.64 -24.12
CA GLY A 198 7.28 11.83 -24.76
C GLY A 198 6.83 11.17 -26.07
N ARG A 199 5.55 10.81 -26.21
CA ARG A 199 4.99 10.25 -27.45
C ARG A 199 4.72 11.30 -28.55
N SER A 200 4.49 12.57 -28.17
CA SER A 200 4.24 13.65 -29.12
C SER A 200 5.51 14.13 -29.86
N ARG A 201 6.69 13.64 -29.51
CA ARG A 201 7.96 14.00 -30.17
C ARG A 201 8.40 13.04 -31.28
N MET A 202 7.62 12.04 -31.60
CA MET A 202 7.81 11.23 -32.81
C MET A 202 6.90 11.79 -33.92
N ARG A 203 7.36 12.82 -34.60
CA ARG A 203 7.02 13.16 -35.97
C ARG A 203 8.25 12.96 -36.83
#